data_71bf0be7c4ed707dc4b3871b57f827a9
#
_entry.id   71bf0be7c4ed707dc4b3871b57f827a9
#
_cell.length_a   1.000
_cell.length_b   1.000
_cell.length_c   1.000
_cell.angle_alpha   90.00
_cell.angle_beta   90.00
_cell.angle_gamma   90.00
#
_symmetry.space_group_name_H-M   'P 1'
#
loop_
_entity.id
_entity.type
_entity.pdbx_description
1 polymer ?
#
loop_
_entity_poly.entity_id
_entity_poly.type
_entity_poly.pdbx_seq_one_letter_code
_entity_poly.pdbx_strand_id
1 'polypeptide(L)'
;VPMPPRRASPDAWRRPAAQVSRLDSDAASHRMRARKPMIMPRVVCPSPVSSVDGNQSIGTLTHAGCRNTVVFSSASGGAGTSVFAAMVAWRLAQRKLQCALVDCDFAAGGIDVLLGIENEPGLRFQTVDIPLGKTEGAALNGELPQWERVGVLASQPWNGSDPEPWTVSAVLEALAQANDVVVVDIGAPSALHSLPMLRQCRQVVLAELTVLGLARARAARAMMIRQGESRPIMVGVVPRGL
;
A
#
# COMPACT_ATOMS: atom_id res chain seq x y z
N VAL A 1 8.73 59.62 -15.26
CA VAL A 1 7.90 59.09 -14.17
C VAL A 1 7.13 57.91 -14.75
N PRO A 2 7.37 56.66 -14.35
CA PRO A 2 6.61 55.53 -14.85
C PRO A 2 5.27 55.40 -14.11
N MET A 3 4.21 55.13 -14.88
CA MET A 3 2.85 54.90 -14.36
C MET A 3 2.77 53.55 -13.59
N PRO A 4 1.96 53.48 -12.52
CA PRO A 4 1.74 52.22 -11.80
C PRO A 4 0.78 51.29 -12.57
N PRO A 5 0.89 49.94 -12.35
CA PRO A 5 0.06 49.00 -13.07
C PRO A 5 -1.41 49.05 -12.57
N ARG A 6 -2.34 48.94 -13.53
CA ARG A 6 -3.79 48.91 -13.28
C ARG A 6 -4.15 47.69 -12.44
N ARG A 7 -4.92 47.93 -11.38
CA ARG A 7 -5.53 46.85 -10.55
C ARG A 7 -6.59 46.12 -11.39
N ALA A 8 -6.51 44.80 -11.40
CA ALA A 8 -7.54 43.95 -11.97
C ALA A 8 -8.81 44.02 -11.14
N SER A 9 -9.98 44.05 -11.80
CA SER A 9 -11.31 44.07 -11.22
C SER A 9 -11.66 42.75 -10.55
N PRO A 10 -12.40 42.74 -9.39
CA PRO A 10 -12.74 41.56 -8.65
C PRO A 10 -13.79 40.61 -9.30
N ASP A 11 -14.34 41.01 -10.48
CA ASP A 11 -15.51 40.31 -11.04
C ASP A 11 -15.21 39.35 -12.21
N ALA A 12 -13.93 39.06 -12.51
CA ALA A 12 -13.55 38.33 -13.72
C ALA A 12 -13.87 36.80 -13.69
N TRP A 13 -14.46 36.24 -12.65
CA TRP A 13 -14.69 34.79 -12.56
C TRP A 13 -16.09 34.34 -12.11
N ARG A 14 -17.11 35.20 -12.25
CA ARG A 14 -18.50 34.77 -12.17
C ARG A 14 -18.94 34.23 -13.53
N ARG A 15 -18.94 32.89 -13.66
CA ARG A 15 -19.63 32.20 -14.76
C ARG A 15 -21.12 32.10 -14.43
N PRO A 16 -22.03 32.34 -15.40
CA PRO A 16 -23.47 32.15 -15.18
C PRO A 16 -23.79 30.65 -15.03
N ALA A 17 -24.69 30.35 -14.11
CA ALA A 17 -25.22 29.00 -13.89
C ALA A 17 -25.95 28.53 -15.17
N ALA A 18 -25.50 27.42 -15.75
CA ALA A 18 -26.20 26.75 -16.82
C ALA A 18 -27.49 26.11 -16.28
N GLN A 19 -28.60 26.37 -16.92
CA GLN A 19 -29.89 25.77 -16.68
C GLN A 19 -29.81 24.24 -16.86
N VAL A 20 -30.18 23.51 -15.81
CA VAL A 20 -30.40 22.05 -15.90
C VAL A 20 -31.84 21.87 -16.39
N SER A 21 -32.01 21.54 -17.66
CA SER A 21 -33.27 21.03 -18.20
C SER A 21 -33.46 19.59 -17.74
N ARG A 22 -34.64 19.36 -17.16
CA ARG A 22 -35.15 18.01 -16.84
C ARG A 22 -35.28 17.24 -18.15
N LEU A 23 -34.61 16.07 -18.23
CA LEU A 23 -34.91 15.05 -19.21
C LEU A 23 -35.50 13.83 -18.49
N ASP A 24 -36.54 13.35 -19.11
CA ASP A 24 -37.48 12.36 -18.66
C ASP A 24 -36.87 11.00 -18.32
N SER A 25 -37.52 10.37 -17.35
CA SER A 25 -37.40 8.96 -17.00
C SER A 25 -37.85 8.08 -18.18
N ASP A 26 -36.89 7.37 -18.79
CA ASP A 26 -37.21 6.17 -19.55
C ASP A 26 -36.34 5.00 -19.08
N ALA A 27 -37.06 4.00 -18.58
CA ALA A 27 -36.51 2.77 -18.09
C ALA A 27 -35.97 1.94 -19.24
N ALA A 28 -34.66 1.84 -19.33
CA ALA A 28 -33.96 0.84 -20.16
C ALA A 28 -33.19 -0.14 -19.27
N SER A 29 -33.81 -1.29 -19.07
CA SER A 29 -33.23 -2.46 -18.44
C SER A 29 -31.96 -2.90 -19.19
N HIS A 30 -30.78 -2.44 -18.75
CA HIS A 30 -29.52 -3.00 -19.21
C HIS A 30 -29.28 -4.33 -18.48
N ARG A 31 -29.49 -5.43 -19.21
CA ARG A 31 -29.05 -6.76 -18.84
C ARG A 31 -27.55 -6.71 -18.50
N MET A 32 -27.23 -6.98 -17.24
CA MET A 32 -25.88 -7.25 -16.77
C MET A 32 -25.31 -8.43 -17.56
N ARG A 33 -24.44 -8.15 -18.52
CA ARG A 33 -23.60 -9.19 -19.12
C ARG A 33 -22.65 -9.70 -18.06
N ALA A 34 -22.79 -10.96 -17.68
CA ALA A 34 -21.87 -11.67 -16.82
C ALA A 34 -20.44 -11.52 -17.35
N ARG A 35 -19.59 -10.86 -16.60
CA ARG A 35 -18.15 -10.76 -16.92
C ARG A 35 -17.55 -12.14 -16.76
N LYS A 36 -16.85 -12.62 -17.80
CA LYS A 36 -16.04 -13.85 -17.76
C LYS A 36 -15.09 -13.80 -16.55
N PRO A 37 -14.95 -14.89 -15.79
CA PRO A 37 -13.99 -14.96 -14.70
C PRO A 37 -12.57 -14.79 -15.25
N MET A 38 -11.84 -13.82 -14.68
CA MET A 38 -10.43 -13.60 -15.00
C MET A 38 -9.62 -14.77 -14.42
N ILE A 39 -9.01 -15.55 -15.30
CA ILE A 39 -8.14 -16.68 -14.92
C ILE A 39 -6.87 -16.07 -14.31
N MET A 40 -6.73 -16.19 -12.99
CA MET A 40 -5.49 -15.83 -12.30
C MET A 40 -4.41 -16.89 -12.55
N PRO A 41 -3.16 -16.50 -12.83
CA PRO A 41 -2.07 -17.45 -12.93
C PRO A 41 -1.84 -18.16 -11.58
N ARG A 42 -1.62 -19.48 -11.65
CA ARG A 42 -1.37 -20.32 -10.50
C ARG A 42 -0.02 -19.93 -9.89
N VAL A 43 -0.04 -19.31 -8.71
CA VAL A 43 1.19 -19.02 -7.97
C VAL A 43 1.72 -20.34 -7.40
N VAL A 44 2.82 -20.84 -7.97
CA VAL A 44 3.56 -21.97 -7.41
C VAL A 44 4.44 -21.42 -6.29
N CYS A 45 4.12 -21.76 -5.04
CA CYS A 45 4.98 -21.44 -3.91
C CYS A 45 6.19 -22.37 -3.92
N PRO A 46 7.43 -21.87 -3.97
CA PRO A 46 8.60 -22.70 -3.73
C PRO A 46 8.66 -23.11 -2.25
N SER A 47 9.02 -24.36 -2.01
CA SER A 47 9.19 -24.95 -0.68
C SER A 47 10.27 -24.21 0.14
N PRO A 48 10.15 -24.14 1.48
CA PRO A 48 11.11 -23.44 2.32
C PRO A 48 12.45 -24.17 2.35
N VAL A 49 13.53 -23.46 2.07
CA VAL A 49 14.91 -23.92 2.31
C VAL A 49 15.25 -23.52 3.74
N SER A 50 15.47 -24.54 4.58
CA SER A 50 15.97 -24.38 5.94
C SER A 50 17.47 -24.08 5.91
N SER A 51 17.89 -22.95 6.48
CA SER A 51 19.24 -22.75 7.00
C SER A 51 19.19 -21.85 8.22
N VAL A 52 19.69 -22.42 9.30
CA VAL A 52 19.95 -21.80 10.59
C VAL A 52 21.21 -20.99 10.48
N ASP A 53 21.20 -19.71 10.93
CA ASP A 53 22.34 -19.16 11.66
C ASP A 53 21.91 -17.85 12.36
N GLY A 54 22.23 -17.79 13.65
CA GLY A 54 21.87 -16.70 14.52
C GLY A 54 22.85 -15.53 14.40
N ASN A 55 22.28 -14.36 14.16
CA ASN A 55 22.82 -13.10 14.66
C ASN A 55 21.67 -12.08 14.75
N GLN A 56 21.25 -11.77 15.98
CA GLN A 56 20.20 -10.78 16.23
C GLN A 56 20.79 -9.38 16.10
N SER A 57 20.54 -8.73 14.98
CA SER A 57 20.74 -7.30 14.81
C SER A 57 19.42 -6.56 15.13
N ILE A 58 19.52 -5.56 15.98
CA ILE A 58 18.44 -4.66 16.39
C ILE A 58 17.78 -4.06 15.15
N GLY A 59 16.49 -4.34 14.91
CA GLY A 59 15.69 -3.73 13.85
C GLY A 59 15.20 -4.65 12.71
N THR A 60 15.35 -5.97 12.83
CA THR A 60 14.71 -6.94 11.92
C THR A 60 13.46 -7.54 12.55
N LEU A 61 12.39 -7.68 11.77
CA LEU A 61 11.24 -8.49 12.18
C LEU A 61 11.72 -9.90 12.55
N THR A 62 11.10 -10.50 13.55
CA THR A 62 11.38 -11.90 13.88
C THR A 62 11.16 -12.79 12.66
N HIS A 63 11.81 -13.93 12.63
CA HIS A 63 11.63 -14.92 11.56
C HIS A 63 10.16 -15.33 11.37
N ALA A 64 9.33 -15.24 12.42
CA ALA A 64 7.89 -15.49 12.36
C ALA A 64 7.17 -14.35 11.65
N GLY A 65 7.46 -13.09 11.99
CA GLY A 65 6.83 -11.93 11.37
C GLY A 65 7.14 -11.78 9.89
N CYS A 66 8.36 -12.15 9.43
CA CYS A 66 8.70 -12.13 8.00
C CYS A 66 8.00 -13.23 7.18
N ARG A 67 7.56 -14.33 7.79
CA ARG A 67 6.95 -15.45 7.06
C ARG A 67 5.56 -15.12 6.51
N ASN A 68 4.78 -14.36 7.25
CA ASN A 68 3.42 -13.98 6.89
C ASN A 68 3.30 -12.53 6.42
N THR A 69 4.44 -11.81 6.27
CA THR A 69 4.47 -10.45 5.74
C THR A 69 4.88 -10.45 4.27
N VAL A 70 4.09 -9.77 3.44
CA VAL A 70 4.34 -9.58 2.01
C VAL A 70 4.41 -8.09 1.72
N VAL A 71 5.54 -7.66 1.16
CA VAL A 71 5.85 -6.26 0.89
C VAL A 71 5.64 -5.97 -0.59
N PHE A 72 4.86 -4.94 -0.88
CA PHE A 72 4.59 -4.46 -2.23
C PHE A 72 5.28 -3.14 -2.49
N SER A 73 5.90 -3.05 -3.64
CA SER A 73 6.51 -1.82 -4.15
C SER A 73 6.43 -1.75 -5.67
N SER A 74 6.75 -0.60 -6.24
CA SER A 74 6.80 -0.43 -7.68
C SER A 74 8.09 0.22 -8.13
N ALA A 75 8.63 -0.27 -9.25
CA ALA A 75 9.78 0.34 -9.90
C ALA A 75 9.45 1.65 -10.63
N SER A 76 8.16 1.97 -10.79
CA SER A 76 7.67 3.18 -11.48
C SER A 76 6.50 3.78 -10.71
N GLY A 77 6.50 5.07 -10.49
CA GLY A 77 5.34 5.77 -9.92
C GLY A 77 4.09 5.58 -10.78
N GLY A 78 2.92 5.48 -10.13
CA GLY A 78 1.65 5.31 -10.82
C GLY A 78 1.33 3.90 -11.33
N ALA A 79 2.18 2.90 -11.08
CA ALA A 79 1.93 1.51 -11.48
C ALA A 79 0.78 0.83 -10.73
N GLY A 80 0.16 1.49 -9.75
CA GLY A 80 -0.99 0.98 -9.00
C GLY A 80 -0.63 0.04 -7.86
N THR A 81 0.51 0.25 -7.20
CA THR A 81 0.99 -0.58 -6.10
C THR A 81 -0.03 -0.69 -4.97
N SER A 82 -0.52 0.44 -4.46
CA SER A 82 -1.51 0.50 -3.38
C SER A 82 -2.81 -0.21 -3.73
N VAL A 83 -3.31 0.00 -4.96
CA VAL A 83 -4.50 -0.70 -5.47
C VAL A 83 -4.25 -2.21 -5.53
N PHE A 84 -3.09 -2.62 -6.02
CA PHE A 84 -2.75 -4.04 -6.13
C PHE A 84 -2.59 -4.69 -4.76
N ALA A 85 -1.91 -4.03 -3.82
CA ALA A 85 -1.77 -4.49 -2.44
C ALA A 85 -3.14 -4.64 -1.76
N ALA A 86 -4.01 -3.63 -1.88
CA ALA A 86 -5.37 -3.69 -1.35
C ALA A 86 -6.19 -4.85 -1.95
N MET A 87 -6.13 -5.05 -3.26
CA MET A 87 -6.81 -6.17 -3.93
C MET A 87 -6.30 -7.53 -3.47
N VAL A 88 -5.00 -7.66 -3.20
CA VAL A 88 -4.42 -8.90 -2.66
C VAL A 88 -4.92 -9.14 -1.24
N ALA A 89 -4.88 -8.13 -0.36
CA ALA A 89 -5.39 -8.23 1.00
C ALA A 89 -6.88 -8.61 1.02
N TRP A 90 -7.70 -7.91 0.22
CA TRP A 90 -9.12 -8.23 0.04
C TRP A 90 -9.32 -9.67 -0.42
N ARG A 91 -8.57 -10.13 -1.43
CA ARG A 91 -8.70 -11.49 -1.95
C ARG A 91 -8.34 -12.57 -0.93
N LEU A 92 -7.36 -12.29 -0.07
CA LEU A 92 -6.99 -13.18 1.04
C LEU A 92 -8.09 -13.21 2.12
N ALA A 93 -8.65 -12.06 2.47
CA ALA A 93 -9.76 -11.95 3.42
C ALA A 93 -11.02 -12.70 2.92
N GLN A 94 -11.30 -12.68 1.60
CA GLN A 94 -12.36 -13.51 1.00
C GLN A 94 -12.11 -15.02 1.14
N ARG A 95 -10.87 -15.44 1.38
CA ARG A 95 -10.49 -16.84 1.70
C ARG A 95 -10.53 -17.14 3.20
N LYS A 96 -11.12 -16.24 4.01
CA LYS A 96 -11.25 -16.34 5.46
C LYS A 96 -9.92 -16.26 6.21
N LEU A 97 -8.87 -15.71 5.59
CA LEU A 97 -7.65 -15.37 6.30
C LEU A 97 -7.83 -14.04 7.02
N GLN A 98 -7.29 -13.93 8.23
CA GLN A 98 -7.16 -12.64 8.91
C GLN A 98 -6.03 -11.85 8.23
N CYS A 99 -6.37 -10.67 7.71
CA CYS A 99 -5.44 -9.85 6.94
C CYS A 99 -5.38 -8.43 7.48
N ALA A 100 -4.17 -7.93 7.63
CA ALA A 100 -3.91 -6.51 7.80
C ALA A 100 -3.24 -5.93 6.55
N LEU A 101 -3.67 -4.74 6.14
CA LEU A 101 -3.06 -3.92 5.10
C LEU A 101 -2.41 -2.71 5.74
N VAL A 102 -1.11 -2.55 5.52
CA VAL A 102 -0.30 -1.52 6.19
C VAL A 102 0.34 -0.62 5.13
N ASP A 103 0.09 0.67 5.25
CA ASP A 103 0.66 1.70 4.39
C ASP A 103 1.94 2.24 5.02
N CYS A 104 3.08 1.82 4.50
CA CYS A 104 4.40 2.31 4.87
C CYS A 104 5.02 3.23 3.79
N ASP A 105 4.22 3.75 2.86
CA ASP A 105 4.63 4.85 1.98
C ASP A 105 4.47 6.18 2.71
N PHE A 106 5.36 6.46 3.65
CA PHE A 106 5.31 7.67 4.46
C PHE A 106 5.50 8.96 3.66
N ALA A 107 5.94 8.87 2.41
CA ALA A 107 6.09 10.04 1.54
C ALA A 107 4.78 10.42 0.84
N ALA A 108 4.00 9.44 0.41
CA ALA A 108 2.73 9.66 -0.30
C ALA A 108 1.52 9.28 0.56
N GLY A 109 1.50 8.11 1.17
CA GLY A 109 0.42 7.65 2.05
C GLY A 109 -0.95 7.60 1.40
N GLY A 110 -1.98 7.62 2.25
CA GLY A 110 -3.36 7.82 1.79
C GLY A 110 -4.07 6.58 1.29
N ILE A 111 -3.67 5.41 1.75
CA ILE A 111 -4.38 4.18 1.38
C ILE A 111 -5.83 4.16 1.91
N ASP A 112 -6.10 4.83 3.03
CA ASP A 112 -7.46 5.01 3.57
C ASP A 112 -8.33 5.86 2.63
N VAL A 113 -7.78 6.94 2.05
CA VAL A 113 -8.44 7.76 1.04
C VAL A 113 -8.71 6.95 -0.23
N LEU A 114 -7.74 6.14 -0.65
CA LEU A 114 -7.90 5.24 -1.81
C LEU A 114 -9.05 4.26 -1.61
N LEU A 115 -9.26 3.80 -0.37
CA LEU A 115 -10.28 2.81 -0.01
C LEU A 115 -11.62 3.43 0.42
N GLY A 116 -11.70 4.75 0.56
CA GLY A 116 -12.89 5.49 0.99
C GLY A 116 -13.22 5.30 2.47
N ILE A 117 -12.22 5.06 3.30
CA ILE A 117 -12.35 4.86 4.76
C ILE A 117 -11.59 5.92 5.57
N GLU A 118 -11.24 7.05 4.95
CA GLU A 118 -10.52 8.15 5.59
C GLU A 118 -11.28 8.75 6.78
N ASN A 119 -12.60 8.65 6.78
CA ASN A 119 -13.49 9.13 7.85
C ASN A 119 -13.87 8.04 8.86
N GLU A 120 -13.49 6.78 8.63
CA GLU A 120 -13.76 5.71 9.57
C GLU A 120 -12.90 5.87 10.83
N PRO A 121 -13.49 5.67 12.03
CA PRO A 121 -12.72 5.74 13.27
C PRO A 121 -11.68 4.62 13.34
N GLY A 122 -10.57 4.90 14.00
CA GLY A 122 -9.51 3.92 14.23
C GLY A 122 -8.12 4.49 14.03
N LEU A 123 -7.13 3.68 14.29
CA LEU A 123 -5.72 4.08 14.29
C LEU A 123 -5.20 4.41 12.88
N ARG A 124 -4.32 5.40 12.86
CA ARG A 124 -3.43 5.74 11.75
C ARG A 124 -2.00 5.76 12.28
N PHE A 125 -0.98 5.60 11.45
CA PHE A 125 0.41 5.58 11.92
C PHE A 125 0.76 6.79 12.79
N GLN A 126 0.26 7.97 12.44
CA GLN A 126 0.53 9.23 13.17
C GLN A 126 -0.11 9.28 14.55
N THR A 127 -1.05 8.38 14.84
CA THR A 127 -1.75 8.30 16.16
C THR A 127 -1.36 7.06 16.96
N VAL A 128 -0.50 6.21 16.41
CA VAL A 128 -0.04 5.00 17.11
C VAL A 128 0.93 5.41 18.22
N ASP A 129 0.55 5.14 19.45
CA ASP A 129 1.42 5.25 20.62
C ASP A 129 1.73 3.84 21.15
N ILE A 130 3.01 3.47 21.17
CA ILE A 130 3.46 2.18 21.67
C ILE A 130 4.30 2.40 22.93
N PRO A 131 3.70 2.31 24.12
CA PRO A 131 4.47 2.44 25.35
C PRO A 131 5.46 1.26 25.48
N LEU A 132 6.76 1.59 25.62
CA LEU A 132 7.84 0.63 25.87
C LEU A 132 8.03 -0.49 24.84
N GLY A 133 7.60 -0.29 23.59
CA GLY A 133 7.90 -1.20 22.48
C GLY A 133 7.15 -2.55 22.51
N LYS A 134 6.13 -2.68 23.36
CA LYS A 134 5.26 -3.88 23.40
C LYS A 134 3.82 -3.48 23.21
N THR A 135 3.22 -3.94 22.13
CA THR A 135 1.79 -3.83 21.85
C THR A 135 1.23 -5.22 21.65
N GLU A 136 0.10 -5.49 22.28
CA GLU A 136 -0.62 -6.74 22.05
C GLU A 136 -1.25 -6.67 20.66
N GLY A 137 -0.87 -7.61 19.79
CA GLY A 137 -1.29 -7.61 18.39
C GLY A 137 -2.79 -7.68 18.19
N ALA A 138 -3.51 -8.40 19.05
CA ALA A 138 -4.97 -8.52 19.01
C ALA A 138 -5.65 -7.17 19.34
N ALA A 139 -5.14 -6.44 20.34
CA ALA A 139 -5.65 -5.13 20.71
C ALA A 139 -5.41 -4.13 19.59
N LEU A 140 -4.18 -4.06 19.06
CA LEU A 140 -3.85 -3.19 17.92
C LEU A 140 -4.73 -3.50 16.71
N ASN A 141 -4.90 -4.77 16.36
CA ASN A 141 -5.70 -5.19 15.21
C ASN A 141 -7.19 -4.83 15.38
N GLY A 142 -7.69 -4.82 16.61
CA GLY A 142 -9.07 -4.43 16.94
C GLY A 142 -9.35 -2.93 16.78
N GLU A 143 -8.31 -2.09 16.83
CA GLU A 143 -8.41 -0.64 16.69
C GLU A 143 -8.22 -0.16 15.24
N LEU A 144 -7.93 -1.06 14.29
CA LEU A 144 -7.79 -0.70 12.89
C LEU A 144 -9.14 -0.47 12.21
N PRO A 145 -9.27 0.58 11.39
CA PRO A 145 -10.41 0.69 10.49
C PRO A 145 -10.53 -0.55 9.61
N GLN A 146 -11.76 -0.95 9.34
CA GLN A 146 -12.04 -2.15 8.55
C GLN A 146 -12.47 -1.80 7.13
N TRP A 147 -11.81 -2.38 6.15
CA TRP A 147 -12.23 -2.35 4.76
C TRP A 147 -12.41 -3.77 4.24
N GLU A 148 -13.65 -4.14 3.86
CA GLU A 148 -13.96 -5.47 3.31
C GLU A 148 -13.38 -6.64 4.14
N ARG A 149 -13.40 -6.52 5.46
CA ARG A 149 -12.84 -7.48 6.45
C ARG A 149 -11.30 -7.49 6.51
N VAL A 150 -10.65 -6.47 5.99
CA VAL A 150 -9.21 -6.23 6.11
C VAL A 150 -9.01 -5.12 7.12
N GLY A 151 -8.20 -5.33 8.15
CA GLY A 151 -7.75 -4.25 9.04
C GLY A 151 -6.76 -3.36 8.30
N VAL A 152 -6.96 -2.05 8.29
CA VAL A 152 -6.13 -1.11 7.52
C VAL A 152 -5.41 -0.16 8.45
N LEU A 153 -4.09 -0.16 8.43
CA LEU A 153 -3.27 0.87 9.08
C LEU A 153 -2.71 1.80 8.00
N ALA A 154 -3.33 2.94 7.84
CA ALA A 154 -2.94 3.93 6.85
C ALA A 154 -1.88 4.90 7.40
N SER A 155 -1.06 5.43 6.49
CA SER A 155 -0.21 6.60 6.73
C SER A 155 -0.91 7.86 6.22
N GLN A 156 -0.88 8.91 7.04
CA GLN A 156 -1.41 10.24 6.71
C GLN A 156 -0.29 11.28 6.84
N PRO A 157 0.63 11.39 5.88
CA PRO A 157 1.81 12.27 5.98
C PRO A 157 1.45 13.76 6.12
N TRP A 158 0.21 14.13 5.78
CA TRP A 158 -0.32 15.49 5.99
C TRP A 158 -0.82 15.74 7.42
N ASN A 159 -0.86 14.73 8.30
CA ASN A 159 -1.43 14.79 9.63
C ASN A 159 -0.43 14.35 10.71
N GLY A 160 0.73 14.97 10.74
CA GLY A 160 1.76 14.68 11.75
C GLY A 160 3.12 14.37 11.14
N SER A 161 4.03 13.87 11.97
CA SER A 161 5.37 13.43 11.58
C SER A 161 5.38 11.96 11.18
N ASP A 162 6.39 11.59 10.40
CA ASP A 162 6.64 10.18 10.10
C ASP A 162 6.89 9.38 11.39
N PRO A 163 6.38 8.15 11.47
CA PRO A 163 6.61 7.31 12.62
C PRO A 163 8.09 6.90 12.69
N GLU A 164 8.59 6.79 13.91
CA GLU A 164 9.95 6.31 14.14
C GLU A 164 10.12 4.86 13.65
N PRO A 165 11.29 4.48 13.07
CA PRO A 165 11.49 3.13 12.54
C PRO A 165 11.23 2.00 13.55
N TRP A 166 11.52 2.25 14.83
CA TRP A 166 11.23 1.25 15.87
C TRP A 166 9.72 1.09 16.12
N THR A 167 8.93 2.16 16.01
CA THR A 167 7.46 2.11 16.08
C THR A 167 6.91 1.27 14.93
N VAL A 168 7.39 1.51 13.71
CA VAL A 168 6.99 0.73 12.54
C VAL A 168 7.31 -0.75 12.73
N SER A 169 8.50 -1.07 13.26
CA SER A 169 8.91 -2.46 13.53
C SER A 169 7.99 -3.13 14.55
N ALA A 170 7.70 -2.46 15.67
CA ALA A 170 6.85 -3.00 16.72
C ALA A 170 5.40 -3.21 16.24
N VAL A 171 4.85 -2.28 15.46
CA VAL A 171 3.53 -2.39 14.83
C VAL A 171 3.46 -3.59 13.89
N LEU A 172 4.42 -3.71 12.98
CA LEU A 172 4.45 -4.80 12.02
C LEU A 172 4.58 -6.17 12.70
N GLU A 173 5.41 -6.25 13.75
CA GLU A 173 5.55 -7.46 14.56
C GLU A 173 4.23 -7.84 15.26
N ALA A 174 3.57 -6.86 15.91
CA ALA A 174 2.29 -7.06 16.58
C ALA A 174 1.19 -7.50 15.59
N LEU A 175 1.10 -6.85 14.44
CA LEU A 175 0.14 -7.23 13.40
C LEU A 175 0.45 -8.61 12.80
N ALA A 176 1.73 -8.97 12.63
CA ALA A 176 2.12 -10.29 12.15
C ALA A 176 1.76 -11.41 13.12
N GLN A 177 1.73 -11.13 14.43
CA GLN A 177 1.28 -12.10 15.44
C GLN A 177 -0.24 -12.28 15.45
N ALA A 178 -1.00 -11.24 15.12
CA ALA A 178 -2.47 -11.23 15.18
C ALA A 178 -3.15 -11.63 13.86
N ASN A 179 -2.42 -11.68 12.75
CA ASN A 179 -2.98 -11.92 11.42
C ASN A 179 -2.33 -13.12 10.73
N ASP A 180 -3.07 -13.80 9.88
CA ASP A 180 -2.53 -14.85 9.02
C ASP A 180 -1.61 -14.26 7.95
N VAL A 181 -1.91 -13.05 7.47
CA VAL A 181 -1.10 -12.33 6.48
C VAL A 181 -1.12 -10.82 6.75
N VAL A 182 0.07 -10.22 6.69
CA VAL A 182 0.25 -8.76 6.67
C VAL A 182 0.71 -8.34 5.28
N VAL A 183 -0.06 -7.50 4.64
CA VAL A 183 0.24 -6.89 3.33
C VAL A 183 0.77 -5.48 3.57
N VAL A 184 2.00 -5.21 3.15
CA VAL A 184 2.66 -3.92 3.38
C VAL A 184 2.89 -3.22 2.04
N ASP A 185 2.38 -2.01 1.89
CA ASP A 185 2.69 -1.11 0.77
C ASP A 185 3.81 -0.16 1.19
N ILE A 186 4.90 -0.14 0.45
CA ILE A 186 6.04 0.77 0.68
C ILE A 186 6.25 1.75 -0.48
N GLY A 187 5.30 1.81 -1.42
CA GLY A 187 5.41 2.66 -2.60
C GLY A 187 6.58 2.27 -3.51
N ALA A 188 7.81 2.60 -3.13
CA ALA A 188 9.02 2.35 -3.92
C ALA A 188 10.04 1.44 -3.19
N PRO A 189 10.83 0.62 -3.91
CA PRO A 189 11.86 -0.25 -3.31
C PRO A 189 12.91 0.51 -2.50
N SER A 190 13.13 1.80 -2.79
CA SER A 190 14.05 2.66 -2.03
C SER A 190 13.62 2.85 -0.57
N ALA A 191 12.34 2.72 -0.24
CA ALA A 191 11.84 2.81 1.14
C ALA A 191 12.45 1.72 2.05
N LEU A 192 12.94 0.61 1.51
CA LEU A 192 13.65 -0.42 2.27
C LEU A 192 14.95 0.09 2.93
N HIS A 193 15.48 1.25 2.54
CA HIS A 193 16.60 1.87 3.24
C HIS A 193 16.18 2.36 4.64
N SER A 194 14.99 2.95 4.73
CA SER A 194 14.40 3.45 5.98
C SER A 194 13.67 2.36 6.77
N LEU A 195 13.30 1.25 6.11
CA LEU A 195 12.56 0.13 6.66
C LEU A 195 13.35 -1.20 6.59
N PRO A 196 14.53 -1.28 7.22
CA PRO A 196 15.41 -2.44 7.10
C PRO A 196 14.79 -3.74 7.63
N MET A 197 13.80 -3.64 8.55
CA MET A 197 13.07 -4.80 9.08
C MET A 197 12.30 -5.56 7.99
N LEU A 198 11.92 -4.91 6.90
CA LEU A 198 11.17 -5.52 5.80
C LEU A 198 12.04 -6.23 4.76
N ARG A 199 13.37 -6.07 4.78
CA ARG A 199 14.27 -6.57 3.73
C ARG A 199 14.22 -8.08 3.55
N GLN A 200 14.03 -8.83 4.63
CA GLN A 200 13.97 -10.30 4.60
C GLN A 200 12.55 -10.84 4.37
N CYS A 201 11.54 -9.97 4.37
CA CYS A 201 10.18 -10.35 4.06
C CYS A 201 10.02 -10.66 2.57
N ARG A 202 8.93 -11.33 2.21
CA ARG A 202 8.63 -11.62 0.80
C ARG A 202 8.33 -10.34 0.04
N GLN A 203 9.14 -10.05 -0.97
CA GLN A 203 9.06 -8.84 -1.80
C GLN A 203 8.30 -9.11 -3.09
N VAL A 204 7.35 -8.22 -3.42
CA VAL A 204 6.64 -8.17 -4.71
C VAL A 204 6.87 -6.79 -5.32
N VAL A 205 7.44 -6.76 -6.52
CA VAL A 205 7.75 -5.51 -7.22
C VAL A 205 6.92 -5.43 -8.49
N LEU A 206 6.08 -4.41 -8.59
CA LEU A 206 5.33 -4.12 -9.80
C LEU A 206 6.23 -3.46 -10.84
N ALA A 207 6.17 -3.96 -12.06
CA ALA A 207 6.90 -3.45 -13.21
C ALA A 207 5.93 -3.09 -14.32
N GLU A 208 5.92 -1.84 -14.70
CA GLU A 208 5.15 -1.40 -15.87
C GLU A 208 5.70 -2.05 -17.13
N LEU A 209 4.84 -2.64 -17.96
CA LEU A 209 5.22 -3.33 -19.19
C LEU A 209 5.47 -2.33 -20.34
N THR A 210 6.40 -1.40 -20.09
CA THR A 210 6.98 -0.48 -21.08
C THR A 210 8.50 -0.68 -21.11
N VAL A 211 9.17 -0.19 -22.15
CA VAL A 211 10.64 -0.26 -22.25
C VAL A 211 11.30 0.39 -21.02
N LEU A 212 10.82 1.58 -20.64
CA LEU A 212 11.34 2.31 -19.48
C LEU A 212 11.00 1.61 -18.18
N GLY A 213 9.75 1.11 -18.03
CA GLY A 213 9.31 0.37 -16.85
C GLY A 213 10.14 -0.89 -16.61
N LEU A 214 10.43 -1.66 -17.66
CA LEU A 214 11.27 -2.85 -17.59
C LEU A 214 12.72 -2.50 -17.23
N ALA A 215 13.27 -1.40 -17.77
CA ALA A 215 14.61 -0.94 -17.40
C ALA A 215 14.69 -0.56 -15.91
N ARG A 216 13.71 0.18 -15.40
CA ARG A 216 13.60 0.55 -13.98
C ARG A 216 13.43 -0.69 -13.08
N ALA A 217 12.57 -1.63 -13.48
CA ALA A 217 12.35 -2.87 -12.75
C ALA A 217 13.63 -3.72 -12.65
N ARG A 218 14.41 -3.80 -13.75
CA ARG A 218 15.72 -4.46 -13.74
C ARG A 218 16.70 -3.79 -12.78
N ALA A 219 16.74 -2.45 -12.77
CA ALA A 219 17.61 -1.69 -11.87
C ALA A 219 17.20 -1.89 -10.39
N ALA A 220 15.91 -1.79 -10.08
CA ALA A 220 15.37 -2.03 -8.75
C ALA A 220 15.72 -3.44 -8.25
N ARG A 221 15.44 -4.46 -9.05
CA ARG A 221 15.77 -5.86 -8.72
C ARG A 221 17.26 -6.05 -8.46
N ALA A 222 18.13 -5.46 -9.29
CA ALA A 222 19.57 -5.55 -9.11
C ALA A 222 20.06 -4.85 -7.83
N MET A 223 19.43 -3.71 -7.48
CA MET A 223 19.69 -3.00 -6.23
C MET A 223 19.32 -3.87 -5.02
N MET A 224 18.11 -4.40 -4.98
CA MET A 224 17.60 -5.24 -3.90
C MET A 224 18.51 -6.46 -3.67
N ILE A 225 18.91 -7.17 -4.73
CA ILE A 225 19.80 -8.33 -4.63
C ILE A 225 21.18 -7.94 -4.07
N ARG A 226 21.74 -6.78 -4.49
CA ARG A 226 23.04 -6.30 -3.96
C ARG A 226 22.98 -5.93 -2.48
N GLN A 227 21.82 -5.54 -1.99
CA GLN A 227 21.59 -5.20 -0.58
C GLN A 227 21.29 -6.42 0.31
N GLY A 228 21.37 -7.63 -0.25
CA GLY A 228 21.12 -8.86 0.47
C GLY A 228 19.63 -9.10 0.80
N GLU A 229 18.75 -8.43 0.09
CA GLU A 229 17.31 -8.62 0.26
C GLU A 229 16.84 -9.96 -0.36
N SER A 230 15.68 -10.43 0.06
CA SER A 230 15.07 -11.61 -0.56
C SER A 230 14.82 -11.37 -2.06
N ARG A 231 14.98 -12.41 -2.90
CA ARG A 231 14.74 -12.27 -4.35
C ARG A 231 13.30 -11.84 -4.59
N PRO A 232 13.05 -10.63 -5.18
CA PRO A 232 11.70 -10.14 -5.39
C PRO A 232 10.96 -10.93 -6.46
N ILE A 233 9.66 -11.10 -6.24
CA ILE A 233 8.73 -11.55 -7.26
C ILE A 233 8.39 -10.34 -8.13
N MET A 234 8.65 -10.43 -9.44
CA MET A 234 8.33 -9.36 -10.38
C MET A 234 6.95 -9.57 -10.98
N VAL A 235 6.09 -8.58 -10.89
CA VAL A 235 4.72 -8.59 -11.45
C VAL A 235 4.60 -7.54 -12.54
N GLY A 236 4.35 -7.98 -13.77
CA GLY A 236 4.14 -7.08 -14.90
C GLY A 236 2.73 -6.46 -14.88
N VAL A 237 2.66 -5.14 -15.02
CA VAL A 237 1.41 -4.36 -15.09
C VAL A 237 1.32 -3.68 -16.44
N VAL A 238 0.22 -3.88 -17.16
CA VAL A 238 -0.04 -3.20 -18.43
C VAL A 238 -0.52 -1.79 -18.13
N PRO A 239 0.12 -0.74 -18.68
CA PRO A 239 -0.31 0.63 -18.52
C PRO A 239 -1.74 0.83 -19.05
N ARG A 240 -2.49 1.75 -18.44
CA ARG A 240 -3.79 2.13 -18.97
C ARG A 240 -3.60 2.93 -20.26
N GLY A 241 -4.19 2.50 -21.36
CA GLY A 241 -4.19 3.24 -22.65
C GLY A 241 -3.25 2.68 -23.72
N LEU A 242 -2.76 1.47 -23.56
CA LEU A 242 -2.19 0.66 -24.66
C LEU A 242 -3.22 -0.31 -25.24
#